data_685665e6c340f5ebccd64ce325f43205
#
_entry.id   685665e6c340f5ebccd64ce325f43205
#
_cell.length_a   1.000
_cell.length_b   1.000
_cell.length_c   1.000
_cell.angle_alpha   90.00
_cell.angle_beta   90.00
_cell.angle_gamma   90.00
#
_symmetry.space_group_name_H-M   'P 1'
#
loop_
_entity.id
_entity.type
_entity.pdbx_description
1 polymer ?
#
loop_
_entity_poly.entity_id
_entity_poly.type
_entity_poly.pdbx_seq_one_letter_code
_entity_poly.pdbx_strand_id
1 'polypeptide(L)'
;MILNNFKESREILDIKQKDIAEFFNINYSTVSGWETGKDTIPIRRLIEYANHYNFSLDYLFGLTRINKEYYPVTIDIEHVAKNLRLLRKQNQMTQEEVANKINTSQAAYAHYENNVNLIPTTFLYNLTQIYKPFSIDNLFGRKEK
;
A
#
# COMPACT_ATOMS: atom_id res chain seq x y z
N MET A 1 -9.66 -8.20 3.42
CA MET A 1 -8.53 -7.60 4.13
C MET A 1 -8.90 -6.19 4.58
N ILE A 2 -8.59 -5.84 5.80
CA ILE A 2 -8.89 -4.52 6.36
C ILE A 2 -7.58 -3.79 6.66
N LEU A 3 -7.45 -2.57 6.14
CA LEU A 3 -6.41 -1.65 6.57
C LEU A 3 -6.97 -0.85 7.75
N ASN A 4 -6.63 -1.27 8.95
CA ASN A 4 -7.25 -0.77 10.19
C ASN A 4 -7.20 0.76 10.32
N ASN A 5 -6.12 1.38 9.85
CA ASN A 5 -5.96 2.83 10.00
C ASN A 5 -6.60 3.65 8.89
N PHE A 6 -7.15 3.01 7.86
CA PHE A 6 -7.85 3.73 6.80
C PHE A 6 -9.13 4.39 7.33
N LYS A 7 -9.95 3.63 8.05
CA LYS A 7 -11.16 4.18 8.69
C LYS A 7 -10.78 5.22 9.75
N GLU A 8 -9.77 4.92 10.56
CA GLU A 8 -9.30 5.85 11.59
C GLU A 8 -8.85 7.18 10.97
N SER A 9 -8.15 7.15 9.83
CA SER A 9 -7.70 8.36 9.13
C SER A 9 -8.89 9.23 8.71
N ARG A 10 -9.97 8.62 8.22
CA ARG A 10 -11.19 9.33 7.86
C ARG A 10 -11.83 9.97 9.09
N GLU A 11 -11.87 9.24 10.20
CA GLU A 11 -12.43 9.75 11.46
C GLU A 11 -11.62 10.93 12.00
N ILE A 12 -10.29 10.86 11.91
CA ILE A 12 -9.39 11.95 12.30
C ILE A 12 -9.69 13.22 11.49
N LEU A 13 -9.98 13.06 10.19
CA LEU A 13 -10.32 14.19 9.31
C LEU A 13 -11.73 14.71 9.53
N ASP A 14 -12.54 14.01 10.32
CA ASP A 14 -13.96 14.31 10.53
C ASP A 14 -14.75 14.43 9.22
N ILE A 15 -14.47 13.52 8.29
CA ILE A 15 -15.17 13.43 7.01
C ILE A 15 -15.95 12.13 6.92
N LYS A 16 -16.95 12.13 6.02
CA LYS A 16 -17.85 10.99 5.83
C LYS A 16 -17.36 10.10 4.70
N GLN A 17 -17.84 8.85 4.68
CA GLN A 17 -17.54 7.93 3.58
C GLN A 17 -17.94 8.54 2.22
N LYS A 18 -19.04 9.28 2.17
CA LYS A 18 -19.46 9.92 0.93
C LYS A 18 -18.49 10.98 0.43
N ASP A 19 -17.77 11.65 1.34
CA ASP A 19 -16.77 12.64 0.94
C ASP A 19 -15.59 11.97 0.22
N ILE A 20 -15.16 10.81 0.72
CA ILE A 20 -14.15 10.01 0.04
C ILE A 20 -14.67 9.46 -1.29
N ALA A 21 -15.91 9.01 -1.31
CA ALA A 21 -16.55 8.54 -2.54
C ALA A 21 -16.60 9.62 -3.62
N GLU A 22 -16.93 10.84 -3.24
CA GLU A 22 -16.92 12.00 -4.15
C GLU A 22 -15.51 12.29 -4.66
N PHE A 23 -14.52 12.25 -3.78
CA PHE A 23 -13.11 12.45 -4.16
C PHE A 23 -12.67 11.47 -5.25
N PHE A 24 -13.05 10.20 -5.12
CA PHE A 24 -12.70 9.17 -6.09
C PHE A 24 -13.70 9.02 -7.24
N ASN A 25 -14.85 9.72 -7.19
CA ASN A 25 -15.94 9.56 -8.14
C ASN A 25 -16.43 8.11 -8.22
N ILE A 26 -16.72 7.53 -7.07
CA ILE A 26 -17.20 6.14 -6.92
C ILE A 26 -18.40 6.11 -5.97
N ASN A 27 -19.07 4.96 -5.87
CA ASN A 27 -20.17 4.78 -4.94
C ASN A 27 -19.64 4.71 -3.50
N TYR A 28 -20.40 5.28 -2.55
CA TYR A 28 -19.99 5.24 -1.16
C TYR A 28 -19.96 3.81 -0.61
N SER A 29 -20.75 2.90 -1.17
CA SER A 29 -20.73 1.48 -0.78
C SER A 29 -19.37 0.82 -1.03
N THR A 30 -18.63 1.29 -2.04
CA THR A 30 -17.26 0.83 -2.30
C THR A 30 -16.34 1.26 -1.16
N VAL A 31 -16.44 2.50 -0.71
CA VAL A 31 -15.65 2.99 0.43
C VAL A 31 -16.00 2.20 1.69
N SER A 32 -17.29 1.96 1.92
CA SER A 32 -17.74 1.14 3.04
C SER A 32 -17.16 -0.27 2.96
N GLY A 33 -17.12 -0.87 1.77
CA GLY A 33 -16.50 -2.18 1.54
C GLY A 33 -15.02 -2.20 1.92
N TRP A 34 -14.29 -1.13 1.65
CA TRP A 34 -12.89 -1.01 2.06
C TRP A 34 -12.74 -0.97 3.58
N GLU A 35 -13.65 -0.29 4.27
CA GLU A 35 -13.58 -0.16 5.73
C GLU A 35 -14.04 -1.43 6.46
N THR A 36 -14.93 -2.22 5.85
CA THR A 36 -15.44 -3.46 6.46
C THR A 36 -14.64 -4.70 6.09
N GLY A 37 -13.75 -4.59 5.11
CA GLY A 37 -12.97 -5.73 4.62
C GLY A 37 -13.67 -6.55 3.56
N LYS A 38 -14.86 -6.14 3.11
CA LYS A 38 -15.54 -6.79 1.98
C LYS A 38 -14.72 -6.70 0.71
N ASP A 39 -14.12 -5.55 0.48
CA ASP A 39 -13.22 -5.27 -0.64
C ASP A 39 -11.92 -4.67 -0.12
N THR A 40 -10.85 -4.78 -0.92
CA THR A 40 -9.56 -4.18 -0.60
C THR A 40 -9.35 -2.95 -1.47
N ILE A 41 -9.00 -1.82 -0.85
CA ILE A 41 -8.70 -0.60 -1.61
C ILE A 41 -7.52 -0.85 -2.56
N PRO A 42 -7.66 -0.55 -3.87
CA PRO A 42 -6.54 -0.67 -4.81
C PRO A 42 -5.38 0.24 -4.40
N ILE A 43 -4.16 -0.23 -4.62
CA ILE A 43 -2.96 0.52 -4.18
C ILE A 43 -2.90 1.93 -4.80
N ARG A 44 -3.31 2.09 -6.05
CA ARG A 44 -3.31 3.42 -6.69
C ARG A 44 -4.26 4.39 -5.99
N ARG A 45 -5.43 3.90 -5.58
CA ARG A 45 -6.41 4.71 -4.83
C ARG A 45 -5.87 5.06 -3.44
N LEU A 46 -5.21 4.11 -2.79
CA LEU A 46 -4.64 4.35 -1.47
C LEU A 46 -3.55 5.44 -1.53
N ILE A 47 -2.72 5.41 -2.57
CA ILE A 47 -1.67 6.42 -2.75
C ILE A 47 -2.28 7.79 -3.07
N GLU A 48 -3.31 7.86 -3.93
CA GLU A 48 -4.04 9.11 -4.18
C GLU A 48 -4.60 9.68 -2.88
N TYR A 49 -5.21 8.83 -2.06
CA TYR A 49 -5.75 9.21 -0.75
C TYR A 49 -4.65 9.74 0.16
N ALA A 50 -3.56 9.00 0.29
CA ALA A 50 -2.43 9.36 1.13
C ALA A 50 -1.82 10.71 0.71
N ASN A 51 -1.66 10.93 -0.58
CA ASN A 51 -1.13 12.19 -1.12
C ASN A 51 -2.06 13.37 -0.83
N HIS A 52 -3.36 13.19 -1.03
CA HIS A 52 -4.34 14.27 -0.90
C HIS A 52 -4.57 14.67 0.56
N TYR A 53 -4.68 13.69 1.44
CA TYR A 53 -5.03 13.92 2.84
C TYR A 53 -3.84 13.93 3.79
N ASN A 54 -2.62 13.86 3.25
CA ASN A 54 -1.37 13.91 4.03
C ASN A 54 -1.21 12.78 5.05
N PHE A 55 -1.53 11.55 4.64
CA PHE A 55 -1.24 10.37 5.45
C PHE A 55 -0.02 9.63 4.92
N SER A 56 0.74 9.02 5.83
CA SER A 56 1.80 8.11 5.42
C SER A 56 1.20 6.75 5.04
N LEU A 57 1.80 6.07 4.07
CA LEU A 57 1.40 4.72 3.71
C LEU A 57 1.68 3.76 4.85
N ASP A 58 2.78 3.95 5.57
CA ASP A 58 3.11 3.10 6.72
C ASP A 58 2.03 3.19 7.79
N TYR A 59 1.52 4.41 8.06
CA TYR A 59 0.41 4.58 8.98
C TYR A 59 -0.86 3.87 8.48
N LEU A 60 -1.22 4.08 7.22
CA LEU A 60 -2.44 3.48 6.65
C LEU A 60 -2.39 1.94 6.64
N PHE A 61 -1.19 1.36 6.46
CA PHE A 61 -1.00 -0.09 6.54
C PHE A 61 -0.88 -0.62 7.97
N GLY A 62 -0.88 0.26 8.96
CA GLY A 62 -0.79 -0.15 10.37
C GLY A 62 0.61 -0.49 10.84
N LEU A 63 1.64 -0.10 10.11
CA LEU A 63 3.03 -0.34 10.51
C LEU A 63 3.50 0.60 11.62
N THR A 64 2.84 1.72 11.78
CA THR A 64 3.12 2.71 12.82
C THR A 64 1.82 3.34 13.29
N ARG A 65 1.79 3.81 14.53
CA ARG A 65 0.68 4.56 15.09
C ARG A 65 0.82 6.06 14.85
N ILE A 66 2.02 6.50 14.46
CA ILE A 66 2.32 7.92 14.25
C ILE A 66 2.23 8.20 12.76
N ASN A 67 1.39 9.17 12.37
CA ASN A 67 1.31 9.62 11.00
C ASN A 67 2.39 10.68 10.76
N LYS A 68 3.52 10.27 10.17
CA LYS A 68 4.54 11.21 9.72
C LYS A 68 4.10 11.84 8.40
N GLU A 69 4.48 13.09 8.18
CA GLU A 69 4.18 13.77 6.94
C GLU A 69 5.21 13.45 5.86
N TYR A 70 4.72 13.08 4.68
CA TYR A 70 5.53 12.81 3.50
C TYR A 70 5.11 13.72 2.36
N TYR A 71 6.04 14.02 1.47
CA TYR A 71 5.69 14.69 0.23
C TYR A 71 4.86 13.77 -0.64
N PRO A 72 3.92 14.32 -1.46
CA PRO A 72 3.21 13.51 -2.44
C PRO A 72 4.16 12.80 -3.39
N VAL A 73 3.76 11.63 -3.88
CA VAL A 73 4.55 10.85 -4.82
C VAL A 73 3.69 10.47 -6.03
N THR A 74 4.29 10.54 -7.21
CA THR A 74 3.73 9.93 -8.42
C THR A 74 4.29 8.51 -8.52
N ILE A 75 3.42 7.53 -8.78
CA ILE A 75 3.83 6.13 -8.84
C ILE A 75 4.79 5.92 -10.01
N ASP A 76 5.98 5.42 -9.70
CA ASP A 76 6.98 4.98 -10.65
C ASP A 76 7.15 3.46 -10.49
N ILE A 77 6.54 2.70 -11.38
CA ILE A 77 6.53 1.22 -11.29
C ILE A 77 7.96 0.66 -11.36
N GLU A 78 8.81 1.25 -12.19
CA GLU A 78 10.22 0.82 -12.31
C GLU A 78 10.96 0.99 -10.98
N HIS A 79 10.74 2.10 -10.30
CA HIS A 79 11.36 2.36 -8.99
C HIS A 79 10.88 1.33 -7.94
N VAL A 80 9.58 1.08 -7.91
CA VAL A 80 9.00 0.08 -7.01
C VAL A 80 9.56 -1.31 -7.30
N ALA A 81 9.62 -1.69 -8.58
CA ALA A 81 10.16 -2.99 -9.00
C ALA A 81 11.61 -3.17 -8.54
N LYS A 82 12.44 -2.15 -8.73
CA LYS A 82 13.84 -2.16 -8.29
C LYS A 82 13.94 -2.33 -6.77
N ASN A 83 13.11 -1.60 -6.02
CA ASN A 83 13.12 -1.67 -4.56
C ASN A 83 12.63 -3.03 -4.04
N LEU A 84 11.64 -3.64 -4.69
CA LEU A 84 11.19 -4.99 -4.34
C LEU A 84 12.33 -6.00 -4.49
N ARG A 85 13.08 -5.91 -5.58
CA ARG A 85 14.24 -6.79 -5.83
C ARG A 85 15.31 -6.58 -4.77
N LEU A 86 15.63 -5.32 -4.43
CA LEU A 86 16.62 -5.02 -3.40
C LEU A 86 16.23 -5.61 -2.05
N LEU A 87 14.97 -5.42 -1.63
CA LEU A 87 14.45 -5.96 -0.38
C LEU A 87 14.58 -7.48 -0.33
N ARG A 88 14.19 -8.14 -1.41
CA ARG A 88 14.27 -9.59 -1.49
C ARG A 88 15.71 -10.08 -1.36
N LYS A 89 16.63 -9.45 -2.08
CA LYS A 89 18.06 -9.82 -2.04
C LYS A 89 18.68 -9.52 -0.68
N GLN A 90 18.35 -8.41 -0.05
CA GLN A 90 18.81 -8.08 1.29
C GLN A 90 18.35 -9.10 2.34
N ASN A 91 17.21 -9.73 2.11
CA ASN A 91 16.67 -10.76 2.98
C ASN A 91 17.05 -12.17 2.51
N GLN A 92 17.91 -12.30 1.52
CA GLN A 92 18.47 -13.57 1.03
C GLN A 92 17.39 -14.58 0.61
N MET A 93 16.36 -14.09 -0.07
CA MET A 93 15.23 -14.90 -0.51
C MET A 93 15.18 -15.00 -2.03
N THR A 94 14.68 -16.15 -2.52
CA THR A 94 14.36 -16.32 -3.94
C THR A 94 12.98 -15.72 -4.24
N GLN A 95 12.71 -15.49 -5.53
CA GLN A 95 11.36 -15.06 -5.95
C GLN A 95 10.27 -16.05 -5.55
N GLU A 96 10.58 -17.36 -5.67
CA GLU A 96 9.66 -18.42 -5.27
C GLU A 96 9.35 -18.38 -3.79
N GLU A 97 10.37 -18.19 -2.95
CA GLU A 97 10.19 -18.10 -1.50
C GLU A 97 9.28 -16.91 -1.12
N VAL A 98 9.55 -15.75 -1.68
CA VAL A 98 8.72 -14.57 -1.41
C VAL A 98 7.30 -14.79 -1.90
N ALA A 99 7.12 -15.28 -3.13
CA ALA A 99 5.82 -15.55 -3.71
C ALA A 99 5.00 -16.48 -2.81
N ASN A 100 5.60 -17.58 -2.35
CA ASN A 100 4.91 -18.52 -1.46
C ASN A 100 4.50 -17.85 -0.14
N LYS A 101 5.36 -17.02 0.43
CA LYS A 101 5.08 -16.34 1.71
C LYS A 101 3.99 -15.29 1.61
N ILE A 102 3.79 -14.68 0.45
CA ILE A 102 2.74 -13.67 0.25
C ILE A 102 1.50 -14.21 -0.44
N ASN A 103 1.45 -15.53 -0.68
CA ASN A 103 0.30 -16.23 -1.26
C ASN A 103 0.03 -15.90 -2.73
N THR A 104 1.08 -15.77 -3.52
CA THR A 104 0.97 -15.58 -4.98
C THR A 104 1.88 -16.58 -5.70
N SER A 105 1.78 -16.63 -7.03
CA SER A 105 2.65 -17.46 -7.85
C SER A 105 4.00 -16.77 -8.07
N GLN A 106 5.05 -17.57 -8.34
CA GLN A 106 6.35 -17.01 -8.69
C GLN A 106 6.25 -16.14 -9.95
N ALA A 107 5.48 -16.57 -10.95
CA ALA A 107 5.31 -15.82 -12.20
C ALA A 107 4.68 -14.46 -11.95
N ALA A 108 3.64 -14.37 -11.10
CA ALA A 108 3.00 -13.11 -10.74
C ALA A 108 3.97 -12.21 -10.00
N TYR A 109 4.69 -12.75 -9.02
CA TYR A 109 5.66 -11.97 -8.24
C TYR A 109 6.79 -11.45 -9.14
N ALA A 110 7.29 -12.29 -10.07
CA ALA A 110 8.32 -11.87 -11.01
C ALA A 110 7.88 -10.66 -11.85
N HIS A 111 6.60 -10.58 -12.21
CA HIS A 111 6.06 -9.42 -12.94
C HIS A 111 6.16 -8.14 -12.11
N TYR A 112 6.06 -8.21 -10.78
CA TYR A 112 6.22 -7.03 -9.92
C TYR A 112 7.68 -6.56 -9.90
N GLU A 113 8.64 -7.47 -9.93
CA GLU A 113 10.07 -7.12 -9.97
C GLU A 113 10.57 -6.77 -11.38
N ASN A 114 9.85 -7.17 -12.42
CA ASN A 114 10.24 -6.94 -13.82
C ASN A 114 9.52 -5.75 -14.46
N ASN A 115 8.94 -4.87 -13.66
CA ASN A 115 8.30 -3.65 -14.14
C ASN A 115 7.10 -3.91 -15.07
N VAL A 116 6.40 -5.04 -14.90
CA VAL A 116 5.22 -5.39 -15.71
C VAL A 116 3.94 -4.89 -15.03
N ASN A 117 3.78 -5.19 -13.74
CA ASN A 117 2.60 -4.83 -12.95
C ASN A 117 3.03 -4.19 -11.63
N LEU A 118 2.18 -3.29 -11.13
CA LEU A 118 2.31 -2.79 -9.76
C LEU A 118 1.77 -3.83 -8.79
N ILE A 119 2.50 -4.06 -7.70
CA ILE A 119 2.08 -5.04 -6.69
C ILE A 119 0.75 -4.63 -6.04
N PRO A 120 -0.25 -5.55 -6.00
CA PRO A 120 -1.54 -5.26 -5.36
C PRO A 120 -1.42 -5.03 -3.86
N THR A 121 -2.38 -4.30 -3.30
CA THR A 121 -2.43 -3.93 -1.88
C THR A 121 -2.32 -5.15 -0.95
N THR A 122 -3.04 -6.23 -1.23
CA THR A 122 -3.03 -7.43 -0.40
C THR A 122 -1.64 -8.07 -0.30
N PHE A 123 -0.95 -8.20 -1.43
CA PHE A 123 0.38 -8.78 -1.44
C PHE A 123 1.41 -7.84 -0.82
N LEU A 124 1.24 -6.54 -1.01
CA LEU A 124 2.06 -5.53 -0.36
C LEU A 124 1.92 -5.62 1.17
N TYR A 125 0.68 -5.74 1.65
CA TYR A 125 0.44 -5.97 3.08
C TYR A 125 1.15 -7.23 3.57
N ASN A 126 1.09 -8.33 2.80
CA ASN A 126 1.75 -9.56 3.16
C ASN A 126 3.27 -9.41 3.23
N LEU A 127 3.87 -8.58 2.36
CA LEU A 127 5.29 -8.25 2.44
C LEU A 127 5.64 -7.60 3.78
N THR A 128 4.76 -6.77 4.34
CA THR A 128 5.02 -6.13 5.64
C THR A 128 5.13 -7.13 6.78
N GLN A 129 4.62 -8.34 6.60
CA GLN A 129 4.67 -9.39 7.60
C GLN A 129 5.95 -10.23 7.53
N ILE A 130 6.67 -10.16 6.42
CA ILE A 130 7.90 -10.96 6.23
C ILE A 130 9.17 -10.12 6.23
N TYR A 131 9.09 -8.84 5.92
CA TYR A 131 10.24 -7.92 5.95
C TYR A 131 10.11 -6.98 7.15
N LYS A 132 11.07 -7.05 8.08
CA LYS A 132 11.10 -6.17 9.26
C LYS A 132 12.53 -5.76 9.55
N PRO A 133 12.85 -4.45 9.56
CA PRO A 133 11.95 -3.31 9.29
C PRO A 133 11.60 -3.16 7.81
N PHE A 134 10.45 -2.52 7.54
CA PHE A 134 9.99 -2.30 6.18
C PHE A 134 9.15 -1.01 6.13
N SER A 135 9.38 -0.19 5.13
CA SER A 135 8.59 1.04 4.92
C SER A 135 7.98 1.04 3.53
N ILE A 136 6.65 1.13 3.48
CA ILE A 136 5.92 1.24 2.23
C ILE A 136 6.14 2.62 1.60
N ASP A 137 6.21 3.68 2.42
CA ASP A 137 6.54 5.01 1.91
C ASP A 137 7.89 5.01 1.20
N ASN A 138 8.89 4.37 1.78
CA ASN A 138 10.22 4.25 1.15
C ASN A 138 10.18 3.40 -0.12
N LEU A 139 9.38 2.33 -0.12
CA LEU A 139 9.23 1.49 -1.31
C LEU A 139 8.76 2.31 -2.52
N PHE A 140 7.83 3.25 -2.30
CA PHE A 140 7.29 4.12 -3.34
C PHE A 140 8.12 5.38 -3.56
N GLY A 141 9.21 5.54 -2.83
CA GLY A 141 10.09 6.70 -2.99
C GLY A 141 9.55 7.99 -2.39
N ARG A 142 8.61 7.90 -1.46
CA ARG A 142 8.10 9.10 -0.77
C ARG A 142 9.17 9.64 0.18
N LYS A 143 9.33 10.94 0.16
CA LYS A 143 10.29 11.63 1.03
C LYS A 143 9.57 12.25 2.22
N GLU A 144 10.09 12.03 3.42
CA GLU A 144 9.57 12.63 4.65
C GLU A 144 9.81 14.12 4.63
N LYS A 145 8.84 14.89 5.10
CA LYS A 145 8.95 16.34 5.27
C LYS A 145 9.81 16.73 6.47
#